data_6496ec47a30a45c0e6aab46ab72370a3
#
_entry.id   6496ec47a30a45c0e6aab46ab72370a3
#
_cell.length_a   1.000
_cell.length_b   1.000
_cell.length_c   1.000
_cell.angle_alpha   90.00
_cell.angle_beta   90.00
_cell.angle_gamma   90.00
#
_symmetry.space_group_name_H-M   'P 1'
#
loop_
_entity.id
_entity.type
_entity.pdbx_description
1 polymer ?
#
loop_
_entity_poly.entity_id
_entity_poly.type
_entity_poly.pdbx_seq_one_letter_code
_entity_poly.pdbx_strand_id
1 'polypeptide(L)'
;MAEGLRQVSALDDPVGEVTGMKKRPNGLLIGQKRVPLGVIGIIYEARPNVTADAFALCFKTGNVVILKGGSDAIHSNEAIVNCIRETLNEQGVTEDAIQLISDTSRETAAEFMKMNQYVDVLIPRGGRGLIKAVVEQSTIPVLSLIHISEP
;
A
#
# COMPACT_ATOMS: atom_id res chain seq x y z
N MET A 1 3.68 12.76 -11.81
CA MET A 1 2.53 12.00 -11.29
C MET A 1 1.84 11.19 -12.40
N ALA A 2 1.15 11.81 -13.35
CA ALA A 2 0.46 11.06 -14.42
C ALA A 2 1.37 10.09 -15.22
N GLU A 3 2.61 10.47 -15.48
CA GLU A 3 3.58 9.60 -16.15
C GLU A 3 3.94 8.37 -15.32
N GLY A 4 4.09 8.52 -14.00
CA GLY A 4 4.31 7.37 -13.11
C GLY A 4 3.15 6.38 -13.13
N LEU A 5 1.90 6.88 -13.16
CA LEU A 5 0.71 6.02 -13.30
C LEU A 5 0.72 5.24 -14.63
N ARG A 6 1.09 5.89 -15.76
CA ARG A 6 1.21 5.22 -17.05
C ARG A 6 2.29 4.15 -17.06
N GLN A 7 3.44 4.45 -16.45
CA GLN A 7 4.53 3.47 -16.31
C GLN A 7 4.10 2.24 -15.51
N VAL A 8 3.44 2.42 -14.38
CA VAL A 8 2.91 1.30 -13.58
C VAL A 8 1.83 0.53 -14.35
N SER A 9 0.95 1.22 -15.06
CA SER A 9 -0.06 0.58 -15.91
C SER A 9 0.54 -0.33 -16.98
N ALA A 10 1.69 0.05 -17.54
CA ALA A 10 2.39 -0.70 -18.60
C ALA A 10 3.17 -1.92 -18.07
N LEU A 11 3.35 -2.06 -16.75
CA LEU A 11 4.00 -3.25 -16.17
C LEU A 11 3.14 -4.49 -16.34
N ASP A 12 3.78 -5.65 -16.41
CA ASP A 12 3.07 -6.94 -16.38
C ASP A 12 2.26 -7.09 -15.09
N ASP A 13 1.15 -7.83 -15.18
CA ASP A 13 0.34 -8.16 -14.01
C ASP A 13 0.99 -9.31 -13.22
N PRO A 14 1.46 -9.06 -11.98
CA PRO A 14 2.10 -10.11 -11.20
C PRO A 14 1.10 -11.07 -10.54
N VAL A 15 -0.21 -10.72 -10.52
CA VAL A 15 -1.22 -11.52 -9.83
C VAL A 15 -1.45 -12.84 -10.56
N GLY A 16 -1.27 -13.93 -9.84
CA GLY A 16 -1.44 -15.28 -10.40
C GLY A 16 -0.19 -15.85 -11.07
N GLU A 17 0.92 -15.08 -11.16
CA GLU A 17 2.19 -15.59 -11.66
C GLU A 17 2.67 -16.78 -10.82
N VAL A 18 3.06 -17.86 -11.50
CA VAL A 18 3.60 -19.06 -10.84
C VAL A 18 5.13 -19.08 -11.00
N THR A 19 5.83 -19.09 -9.86
CA THR A 19 7.28 -19.09 -9.81
C THR A 19 7.81 -20.37 -9.14
N GLY A 20 8.99 -20.84 -9.60
CA GLY A 20 9.73 -21.86 -8.88
C GLY A 20 9.10 -23.25 -8.80
N MET A 21 8.43 -23.72 -9.85
CA MET A 21 7.83 -25.07 -9.88
C MET A 21 8.91 -26.17 -9.79
N LYS A 22 8.81 -27.05 -8.79
CA LYS A 22 9.76 -28.15 -8.56
C LYS A 22 9.04 -29.47 -8.30
N LYS A 23 9.49 -30.53 -8.96
CA LYS A 23 9.07 -31.90 -8.66
C LYS A 23 9.85 -32.44 -7.47
N ARG A 24 9.14 -32.97 -6.48
CA ARG A 24 9.73 -33.61 -5.30
C ARG A 24 9.95 -35.11 -5.55
N PRO A 25 10.81 -35.78 -4.74
CA PRO A 25 11.07 -37.22 -4.89
C PRO A 25 9.82 -38.11 -4.79
N ASN A 26 8.81 -37.67 -4.03
CA ASN A 26 7.51 -38.34 -3.89
C ASN A 26 6.55 -38.08 -5.06
N GLY A 27 6.97 -37.38 -6.11
CA GLY A 27 6.15 -37.06 -7.27
C GLY A 27 5.33 -35.78 -7.17
N LEU A 28 5.25 -35.10 -6.01
CA LEU A 28 4.52 -33.85 -5.86
C LEU A 28 5.20 -32.72 -6.67
N LEU A 29 4.39 -31.89 -7.32
CA LEU A 29 4.79 -30.63 -7.94
C LEU A 29 4.47 -29.50 -6.96
N ILE A 30 5.51 -28.80 -6.49
CA ILE A 30 5.41 -27.67 -5.57
C ILE A 30 5.88 -26.41 -6.28
N GLY A 31 5.03 -25.39 -6.29
CA GLY A 31 5.33 -24.09 -6.86
C GLY A 31 4.86 -22.96 -5.95
N GLN A 32 5.30 -21.74 -6.25
CA GLN A 32 4.84 -20.52 -5.60
C GLN A 32 3.94 -19.75 -6.56
N LYS A 33 2.78 -19.31 -6.10
CA LYS A 33 1.86 -18.46 -6.84
C LYS A 33 1.75 -17.12 -6.15
N ARG A 34 1.91 -16.03 -6.91
CA ARG A 34 1.73 -14.67 -6.39
C ARG A 34 0.25 -14.36 -6.18
N VAL A 35 -0.10 -13.84 -5.02
CA VAL A 35 -1.45 -13.41 -4.66
C VAL A 35 -1.40 -12.01 -4.04
N PRO A 36 -2.48 -11.21 -4.11
CA PRO A 36 -2.57 -9.94 -3.39
C PRO A 36 -2.31 -10.11 -1.90
N LEU A 37 -1.76 -9.08 -1.26
CA LEU A 37 -1.58 -9.02 0.19
C LEU A 37 -2.91 -8.76 0.92
N GLY A 38 -3.83 -8.05 0.28
CA GLY A 38 -5.12 -7.66 0.83
C GLY A 38 -5.26 -6.15 0.98
N VAL A 39 -5.45 -5.66 2.19
CA VAL A 39 -5.55 -4.23 2.52
C VAL A 39 -4.21 -3.72 3.02
N ILE A 40 -3.64 -2.76 2.29
CA ILE A 40 -2.34 -2.15 2.61
C ILE A 40 -2.58 -0.77 3.22
N GLY A 41 -2.08 -0.57 4.43
CA GLY A 41 -2.01 0.74 5.06
C GLY A 41 -0.68 1.42 4.73
N ILE A 42 -0.71 2.69 4.32
CA ILE A 42 0.51 3.47 4.07
C ILE A 42 0.47 4.73 4.93
N ILE A 43 1.46 4.87 5.80
CA ILE A 43 1.68 6.07 6.61
C ILE A 43 2.85 6.83 6.01
N TYR A 44 2.62 8.08 5.57
CA TYR A 44 3.63 8.86 4.88
C TYR A 44 3.62 10.35 5.26
N GLU A 45 4.74 11.01 5.00
CA GLU A 45 4.93 12.44 5.20
C GLU A 45 4.48 13.26 3.97
N ALA A 46 4.86 14.50 3.90
CA ALA A 46 4.37 15.58 3.04
C ALA A 46 4.70 15.49 1.53
N ARG A 47 4.54 14.33 0.88
CA ARG A 47 4.78 14.19 -0.58
C ARG A 47 3.52 13.75 -1.31
N PRO A 48 2.76 14.66 -1.95
CA PRO A 48 1.48 14.32 -2.61
C PRO A 48 1.59 13.27 -3.72
N ASN A 49 2.73 13.21 -4.42
CA ASN A 49 2.96 12.21 -5.45
C ASN A 49 2.95 10.77 -4.90
N VAL A 50 3.30 10.58 -3.62
CA VAL A 50 3.23 9.26 -2.97
C VAL A 50 1.79 8.73 -2.96
N THR A 51 0.79 9.59 -2.85
CA THR A 51 -0.62 9.21 -2.89
C THR A 51 -0.98 8.48 -4.18
N ALA A 52 -0.60 9.04 -5.34
CA ALA A 52 -0.86 8.45 -6.64
C ALA A 52 -0.01 7.21 -6.91
N ASP A 53 1.28 7.25 -6.56
CA ASP A 53 2.20 6.13 -6.75
C ASP A 53 1.79 4.92 -5.89
N ALA A 54 1.42 5.16 -4.63
CA ALA A 54 0.93 4.14 -3.72
C ALA A 54 -0.34 3.46 -4.24
N PHE A 55 -1.31 4.27 -4.71
CA PHE A 55 -2.51 3.73 -5.33
C PHE A 55 -2.17 2.86 -6.54
N ALA A 56 -1.37 3.38 -7.48
CA ALA A 56 -1.03 2.66 -8.70
C ALA A 56 -0.43 1.29 -8.43
N LEU A 57 0.56 1.21 -7.54
CA LEU A 57 1.24 -0.03 -7.19
C LEU A 57 0.31 -1.01 -6.47
N CYS A 58 -0.46 -0.54 -5.49
CA CYS A 58 -1.40 -1.37 -4.76
C CYS A 58 -2.51 -1.90 -5.67
N PHE A 59 -3.13 -1.03 -6.45
CA PHE A 59 -4.22 -1.37 -7.36
C PHE A 59 -3.77 -2.33 -8.47
N LYS A 60 -2.61 -2.09 -9.10
CA LYS A 60 -2.00 -2.96 -10.12
C LYS A 60 -1.77 -4.39 -9.60
N THR A 61 -1.48 -4.51 -8.31
CA THR A 61 -1.22 -5.80 -7.67
C THR A 61 -2.43 -6.39 -6.92
N GLY A 62 -3.63 -5.86 -7.20
CA GLY A 62 -4.90 -6.37 -6.68
C GLY A 62 -5.16 -6.08 -5.20
N ASN A 63 -4.52 -5.05 -4.64
CA ASN A 63 -4.68 -4.66 -3.24
C ASN A 63 -5.53 -3.40 -3.09
N VAL A 64 -6.21 -3.29 -1.96
CA VAL A 64 -6.81 -2.04 -1.48
C VAL A 64 -5.75 -1.24 -0.73
N VAL A 65 -5.80 0.08 -0.82
CA VAL A 65 -4.89 0.96 -0.09
C VAL A 65 -5.63 1.95 0.80
N ILE A 66 -5.21 2.04 2.06
CA ILE A 66 -5.64 3.06 3.02
C ILE A 66 -4.45 3.97 3.31
N LEU A 67 -4.62 5.26 3.06
CA LEU A 67 -3.58 6.27 3.12
C LEU A 67 -3.74 7.12 4.37
N LYS A 68 -2.65 7.34 5.10
CA LYS A 68 -2.55 8.26 6.22
C LYS A 68 -1.38 9.22 5.97
N GLY A 69 -1.70 10.39 5.42
CA GLY A 69 -0.72 11.45 5.16
C GLY A 69 -0.46 12.36 6.37
N GLY A 70 0.56 13.21 6.25
CA GLY A 70 0.80 14.32 7.17
C GLY A 70 -0.09 15.53 6.88
N SER A 71 -0.10 16.50 7.81
CA SER A 71 -0.92 17.72 7.72
C SER A 71 -0.55 18.64 6.55
N ASP A 72 0.73 18.66 6.16
CA ASP A 72 1.27 19.64 5.21
C ASP A 72 0.71 19.51 3.79
N ALA A 73 0.24 18.32 3.42
CA ALA A 73 -0.25 18.03 2.08
C ALA A 73 -1.69 17.47 2.06
N ILE A 74 -2.45 17.57 3.15
CA ILE A 74 -3.75 16.90 3.27
C ILE A 74 -4.72 17.30 2.16
N HIS A 75 -4.85 18.59 1.85
CA HIS A 75 -5.76 19.05 0.79
C HIS A 75 -5.34 18.56 -0.61
N SER A 76 -4.04 18.49 -0.87
CA SER A 76 -3.55 17.92 -2.13
C SER A 76 -3.83 16.42 -2.20
N ASN A 77 -3.65 15.72 -1.09
CA ASN A 77 -3.95 14.28 -1.00
C ASN A 77 -5.44 14.01 -1.19
N GLU A 78 -6.31 14.81 -0.57
CA GLU A 78 -7.77 14.73 -0.73
C GLU A 78 -8.18 14.93 -2.20
N ALA A 79 -7.64 15.97 -2.86
CA ALA A 79 -7.92 16.23 -4.26
C ALA A 79 -7.52 15.07 -5.18
N ILE A 80 -6.34 14.48 -4.95
CA ILE A 80 -5.84 13.34 -5.71
C ILE A 80 -6.72 12.11 -5.47
N VAL A 81 -7.04 11.80 -4.22
CA VAL A 81 -7.86 10.64 -3.86
C VAL A 81 -9.25 10.77 -4.43
N ASN A 82 -9.87 11.94 -4.34
CA ASN A 82 -11.21 12.19 -4.90
C ASN A 82 -11.22 11.99 -6.42
N CYS A 83 -10.23 12.52 -7.13
CA CYS A 83 -10.10 12.32 -8.58
C CYS A 83 -9.96 10.84 -8.94
N ILE A 84 -9.19 10.08 -8.17
CA ILE A 84 -9.02 8.63 -8.38
C ILE A 84 -10.34 7.90 -8.09
N ARG A 85 -11.02 8.20 -6.99
CA ARG A 85 -12.31 7.58 -6.61
C ARG A 85 -13.38 7.83 -7.66
N GLU A 86 -13.52 9.08 -8.14
CA GLU A 86 -14.42 9.43 -9.23
C GLU A 86 -14.12 8.61 -10.50
N THR A 87 -12.85 8.53 -10.89
CA THR A 87 -12.43 7.76 -12.07
C THR A 87 -12.73 6.26 -11.91
N LEU A 88 -12.50 5.68 -10.73
CA LEU A 88 -12.84 4.28 -10.45
C LEU A 88 -14.34 4.03 -10.61
N ASN A 89 -15.17 4.91 -10.05
CA ASN A 89 -16.62 4.82 -10.13
C ASN A 89 -17.12 4.92 -11.58
N GLU A 90 -16.58 5.87 -12.37
CA GLU A 90 -16.88 6.00 -13.80
C GLU A 90 -16.52 4.74 -14.60
N GLN A 91 -15.49 4.01 -14.20
CA GLN A 91 -15.07 2.77 -14.83
C GLN A 91 -15.79 1.52 -14.28
N GLY A 92 -16.78 1.69 -13.39
CA GLY A 92 -17.52 0.59 -12.77
C GLY A 92 -16.70 -0.23 -11.76
N VAL A 93 -15.62 0.35 -11.23
CA VAL A 93 -14.80 -0.25 -10.18
C VAL A 93 -15.15 0.40 -8.84
N THR A 94 -15.08 -0.38 -7.75
CA THR A 94 -15.34 0.18 -6.42
C THR A 94 -14.39 1.32 -6.08
N GLU A 95 -14.94 2.45 -5.68
CA GLU A 95 -14.16 3.60 -5.21
C GLU A 95 -13.42 3.31 -3.89
N ASP A 96 -13.81 2.27 -3.17
CA ASP A 96 -13.19 1.85 -1.91
C ASP A 96 -11.82 1.17 -2.10
N ALA A 97 -11.38 0.97 -3.34
CA ALA A 97 -10.02 0.51 -3.64
C ALA A 97 -8.93 1.48 -3.14
N ILE A 98 -9.28 2.76 -2.93
CA ILE A 98 -8.44 3.76 -2.29
C ILE A 98 -9.22 4.55 -1.24
N GLN A 99 -8.63 4.71 -0.07
CA GLN A 99 -9.18 5.50 1.02
C GLN A 99 -8.12 6.39 1.64
N LEU A 100 -8.52 7.56 2.13
CA LEU A 100 -7.66 8.50 2.83
C LEU A 100 -8.24 8.82 4.21
N ILE A 101 -7.40 8.69 5.23
CA ILE A 101 -7.71 9.16 6.57
C ILE A 101 -7.46 10.67 6.60
N SER A 102 -8.53 11.46 6.73
CA SER A 102 -8.47 12.94 6.68
C SER A 102 -7.92 13.52 7.98
N ASP A 103 -8.14 12.87 9.11
CA ASP A 103 -7.57 13.31 10.38
C ASP A 103 -6.05 13.07 10.38
N THR A 104 -5.30 14.18 10.48
CA THR A 104 -3.84 14.17 10.43
C THR A 104 -3.18 14.01 11.80
N SER A 105 -3.96 13.88 12.89
CA SER A 105 -3.45 13.75 14.27
C SER A 105 -2.56 12.52 14.46
N ARG A 106 -1.73 12.58 15.48
CA ARG A 106 -0.88 11.46 15.90
C ARG A 106 -1.67 10.36 16.59
N GLU A 107 -2.74 10.73 17.24
CA GLU A 107 -3.68 9.85 17.92
C GLU A 107 -4.33 8.91 16.89
N THR A 108 -4.87 9.46 15.80
CA THR A 108 -5.45 8.69 14.70
C THR A 108 -4.41 7.80 14.01
N ALA A 109 -3.17 8.27 13.88
CA ALA A 109 -2.09 7.42 13.35
C ALA A 109 -1.82 6.22 14.29
N ALA A 110 -1.82 6.44 15.62
CA ALA A 110 -1.62 5.37 16.60
C ALA A 110 -2.78 4.36 16.62
N GLU A 111 -4.01 4.81 16.42
CA GLU A 111 -5.18 3.94 16.26
C GLU A 111 -5.10 3.14 14.96
N PHE A 112 -4.74 3.78 13.85
CA PHE A 112 -4.59 3.12 12.56
C PHE A 112 -3.56 1.98 12.62
N MET A 113 -2.44 2.17 13.32
CA MET A 113 -1.41 1.14 13.50
C MET A 113 -1.89 -0.11 14.27
N LYS A 114 -3.07 -0.06 14.89
CA LYS A 114 -3.66 -1.16 15.68
C LYS A 114 -4.86 -1.82 15.00
N MET A 115 -5.22 -1.38 13.79
CA MET A 115 -6.37 -1.90 13.05
C MET A 115 -6.07 -3.21 12.31
N ASN A 116 -5.45 -4.17 13.00
CA ASN A 116 -5.08 -5.49 12.43
C ASN A 116 -6.29 -6.36 12.03
N GLN A 117 -7.52 -5.96 12.39
CA GLN A 117 -8.75 -6.62 11.88
C GLN A 117 -9.12 -6.19 10.46
N TYR A 118 -8.60 -5.04 10.00
CA TYR A 118 -8.97 -4.42 8.72
C TYR A 118 -7.80 -4.22 7.78
N VAL A 119 -6.58 -4.21 8.29
CA VAL A 119 -5.35 -3.92 7.55
C VAL A 119 -4.38 -5.07 7.69
N ASP A 120 -3.93 -5.61 6.56
CA ASP A 120 -3.06 -6.79 6.51
C ASP A 120 -1.58 -6.43 6.65
N VAL A 121 -1.19 -5.26 6.11
CA VAL A 121 0.21 -4.81 6.09
C VAL A 121 0.27 -3.30 6.19
N LEU A 122 1.25 -2.77 6.96
CA LEU A 122 1.61 -1.35 7.01
C LEU A 122 2.94 -1.09 6.31
N ILE A 123 2.99 0.00 5.55
CA ILE A 123 4.20 0.50 4.88
C ILE A 123 4.46 1.95 5.32
N PRO A 124 5.44 2.19 6.19
CA PRO A 124 5.83 3.56 6.52
C PRO A 124 6.74 4.16 5.43
N ARG A 125 6.46 5.41 5.04
CA ARG A 125 7.21 6.18 4.04
C ARG A 125 7.56 7.56 4.59
N GLY A 126 8.75 7.72 5.14
CA GLY A 126 9.19 8.99 5.72
C GLY A 126 10.55 8.89 6.39
N GLY A 127 10.85 9.83 7.27
CA GLY A 127 12.09 9.86 8.04
C GLY A 127 12.21 8.71 9.04
N ARG A 128 13.44 8.49 9.55
CA ARG A 128 13.74 7.44 10.53
C ARG A 128 12.80 7.44 11.74
N GLY A 129 12.39 8.64 12.21
CA GLY A 129 11.49 8.77 13.36
C GLY A 129 10.11 8.16 13.11
N LEU A 130 9.52 8.42 11.94
CA LEU A 130 8.26 7.81 11.55
C LEU A 130 8.36 6.29 11.43
N ILE A 131 9.38 5.82 10.73
CA ILE A 131 9.58 4.39 10.51
C ILE A 131 9.75 3.66 11.86
N LYS A 132 10.58 4.21 12.75
CA LYS A 132 10.80 3.65 14.09
C LYS A 132 9.50 3.61 14.89
N ALA A 133 8.73 4.71 14.90
CA ALA A 133 7.46 4.77 15.60
C ALA A 133 6.45 3.72 15.08
N VAL A 134 6.35 3.55 13.78
CA VAL A 134 5.45 2.54 13.18
C VAL A 134 5.89 1.13 13.55
N VAL A 135 7.18 0.82 13.45
CA VAL A 135 7.72 -0.53 13.78
C VAL A 135 7.51 -0.86 15.25
N GLU A 136 7.68 0.13 16.16
CA GLU A 136 7.56 -0.09 17.60
C GLU A 136 6.10 -0.15 18.10
N GLN A 137 5.17 0.55 17.43
CA GLN A 137 3.80 0.73 17.93
C GLN A 137 2.75 -0.09 17.19
N SER A 138 3.07 -0.57 15.98
CA SER A 138 2.11 -1.30 15.17
C SER A 138 1.87 -2.72 15.68
N THR A 139 0.59 -3.12 15.71
CA THR A 139 0.19 -4.53 15.85
C THR A 139 -0.01 -5.21 14.49
N ILE A 140 0.02 -4.43 13.41
CA ILE A 140 -0.07 -4.90 12.02
C ILE A 140 1.36 -5.20 11.54
N PRO A 141 1.59 -6.26 10.74
CA PRO A 141 2.88 -6.52 10.12
C PRO A 141 3.38 -5.30 9.33
N VAL A 142 4.65 -4.92 9.52
CA VAL A 142 5.25 -3.73 8.89
C VAL A 142 6.26 -4.16 7.83
N LEU A 143 6.10 -3.65 6.60
CA LEU A 143 7.11 -3.72 5.55
C LEU A 143 7.91 -2.42 5.55
N SER A 144 9.17 -2.49 5.96
CA SER A 144 10.08 -1.35 6.02
C SER A 144 11.38 -1.64 5.30
N LEU A 145 11.94 -0.63 4.63
CA LEU A 145 13.25 -0.71 3.98
C LEU A 145 14.41 -0.90 4.97
N ILE A 146 14.21 -0.63 6.27
CA ILE A 146 15.25 -0.81 7.29
C ILE A 146 15.61 -2.29 7.47
N HIS A 147 14.67 -3.20 7.27
CA HIS A 147 14.92 -4.64 7.37
C HIS A 147 15.68 -5.24 6.17
N ILE A 148 15.86 -4.46 5.10
CA ILE A 148 16.57 -4.91 3.89
C ILE A 148 18.08 -4.60 3.96
N SER A 149 18.49 -3.73 4.89
CA SER A 149 19.84 -3.18 4.99
C SER A 149 20.67 -3.69 6.19
N GLU A 150 20.21 -4.68 6.94
CA GLU A 150 21.04 -5.37 7.91
C GLU A 150 21.67 -6.61 7.26
N PRO A 151 23.01 -6.72 7.26
CA PRO A 151 23.72 -7.86 6.72
C PRO A 151 23.55 -9.13 7.58
#